data_1c3fdf40f22b7f167a6f6c6540ef1b69
#
_entry.id   1c3fdf40f22b7f167a6f6c6540ef1b69
#
_cell.length_a   1.000
_cell.length_b   1.000
_cell.length_c   1.000
_cell.angle_alpha   90.00
_cell.angle_beta   90.00
_cell.angle_gamma   90.00
#
_symmetry.space_group_name_H-M   'P 1'
#
loop_
_entity.id
_entity.type
_entity.pdbx_description
1 polymer ?
#
loop_
_entity_poly.entity_id
_entity_poly.type
_entity_poly.pdbx_seq_one_letter_code
_entity_poly.pdbx_strand_id
1 'polypeptide(L)'
;MQQLQIAHQLGLNPPRTIVTNNWQDARAFCSDIEKVCTKSLDEPNFILDGHIYPFFTRVLEKREIFENRESIERCPVLFQEYIDKMFDIRVCVIGEDIFAFEIHSQEHDLSVHDFRGVAPDFLKHTPHKLPGSVEARIRRFMQRQGLIFSAMDFVLSRKGTYHFLENNPNGQWLWLEQITGVPLSKSMLRLLFG
;
A
#
# COMPACT_ATOMS: atom_id res chain seq x y z
N MET A 1 10.83 4.72 2.93
CA MET A 1 11.29 5.49 1.73
C MET A 1 12.17 4.67 0.77
N GLN A 2 13.14 3.89 1.24
CA GLN A 2 14.03 3.09 0.36
C GLN A 2 13.26 2.17 -0.61
N GLN A 3 12.23 1.47 -0.15
CA GLN A 3 11.42 0.61 -1.02
C GLN A 3 10.75 1.36 -2.17
N LEU A 4 10.29 2.60 -1.97
CA LEU A 4 9.69 3.41 -3.02
C LEU A 4 10.72 3.83 -4.08
N GLN A 5 11.97 4.13 -3.65
CA GLN A 5 13.05 4.46 -4.58
C GLN A 5 13.40 3.25 -5.46
N ILE A 6 13.50 2.04 -4.87
CA ILE A 6 13.75 0.81 -5.61
C ILE A 6 12.58 0.51 -6.57
N ALA A 7 11.35 0.64 -6.10
CA ALA A 7 10.16 0.46 -6.93
C ALA A 7 10.15 1.43 -8.13
N HIS A 8 10.51 2.69 -7.90
CA HIS A 8 10.62 3.70 -8.96
C HIS A 8 11.67 3.31 -10.01
N GLN A 9 12.87 2.94 -9.58
CA GLN A 9 13.98 2.50 -10.47
C GLN A 9 13.60 1.27 -11.32
N LEU A 10 12.74 0.41 -10.79
CA LEU A 10 12.24 -0.79 -11.48
C LEU A 10 10.97 -0.56 -12.30
N GLY A 11 10.43 0.67 -12.31
CA GLY A 11 9.23 1.03 -13.08
C GLY A 11 7.94 0.49 -12.47
N LEU A 12 7.88 0.26 -11.16
CA LEU A 12 6.65 -0.12 -10.44
C LEU A 12 5.76 1.08 -10.10
N ASN A 13 6.08 2.27 -10.62
CA ASN A 13 5.29 3.49 -10.55
C ASN A 13 4.79 3.86 -9.14
N PRO A 14 5.63 3.94 -8.11
CA PRO A 14 5.15 4.39 -6.82
C PRO A 14 4.60 5.81 -6.90
N PRO A 15 3.54 6.16 -6.15
CA PRO A 15 3.05 7.54 -6.08
C PRO A 15 4.15 8.48 -5.57
N ARG A 16 4.14 9.72 -6.02
CA ARG A 16 5.02 10.75 -5.49
C ARG A 16 4.86 10.83 -3.97
N THR A 17 5.95 10.83 -3.25
CA THR A 17 5.92 10.74 -1.78
C THR A 17 7.04 11.59 -1.18
N ILE A 18 6.72 12.33 -0.13
CA ILE A 18 7.69 13.02 0.71
C ILE A 18 7.41 12.71 2.19
N VAL A 19 8.47 12.62 2.97
CA VAL A 19 8.39 12.61 4.44
C VAL A 19 9.17 13.82 4.94
N THR A 20 8.49 14.73 5.59
CA THR A 20 9.09 16.00 6.01
C THR A 20 8.37 16.60 7.21
N ASN A 21 9.11 17.34 8.03
CA ASN A 21 8.60 18.31 9.00
C ASN A 21 8.97 19.75 8.60
N ASN A 22 9.55 19.96 7.42
CA ASN A 22 9.78 21.28 6.86
C ASN A 22 8.51 21.77 6.17
N TRP A 23 7.97 22.86 6.67
CA TRP A 23 6.74 23.45 6.13
C TRP A 23 6.85 23.86 4.64
N GLN A 24 7.98 24.43 4.23
CA GLN A 24 8.17 24.89 2.87
C GLN A 24 8.16 23.70 1.88
N ASP A 25 8.81 22.59 2.26
CA ASP A 25 8.84 21.37 1.44
C ASP A 25 7.45 20.73 1.35
N ALA A 26 6.74 20.64 2.50
CA ALA A 26 5.37 20.12 2.54
C ALA A 26 4.43 20.95 1.66
N ARG A 27 4.50 22.28 1.78
CA ARG A 27 3.69 23.21 0.99
C ARG A 27 3.97 23.08 -0.51
N ALA A 28 5.25 23.08 -0.91
CA ALA A 28 5.65 22.94 -2.31
C ALA A 28 5.12 21.63 -2.90
N PHE A 29 5.35 20.51 -2.21
CA PHE A 29 4.88 19.21 -2.63
C PHE A 29 3.35 19.16 -2.80
N CYS A 30 2.61 19.62 -1.79
CA CYS A 30 1.15 19.55 -1.80
C CYS A 30 0.50 20.55 -2.78
N SER A 31 1.18 21.66 -3.11
CA SER A 31 0.68 22.60 -4.11
C SER A 31 0.71 22.02 -5.52
N ASP A 32 1.68 21.18 -5.81
CA ASP A 32 1.94 20.57 -7.13
C ASP A 32 1.14 19.28 -7.39
N ILE A 33 0.42 18.77 -6.39
CA ILE A 33 -0.37 17.54 -6.48
C ILE A 33 -1.85 17.86 -6.30
N GLU A 34 -2.70 17.26 -7.14
CA GLU A 34 -4.15 17.48 -7.10
C GLU A 34 -4.79 16.96 -5.81
N LYS A 35 -4.50 15.70 -5.48
CA LYS A 35 -5.00 15.02 -4.28
C LYS A 35 -3.84 14.45 -3.49
N VAL A 36 -3.77 14.79 -2.23
CA VAL A 36 -2.73 14.33 -1.29
C VAL A 36 -3.36 13.47 -0.21
N CYS A 37 -2.68 12.40 0.17
CA CYS A 37 -3.04 11.62 1.35
C CYS A 37 -1.87 11.55 2.34
N THR A 38 -2.22 11.23 3.57
CA THR A 38 -1.27 10.90 4.65
C THR A 38 -1.59 9.53 5.23
N LYS A 39 -0.59 8.88 5.75
CA LYS A 39 -0.70 7.61 6.47
C LYS A 39 0.37 7.54 7.55
N SER A 40 0.25 6.60 8.48
CA SER A 40 1.29 6.38 9.49
C SER A 40 2.64 6.08 8.84
N LEU A 41 3.71 6.56 9.46
CA LEU A 41 5.08 6.26 9.04
C LEU A 41 5.55 4.88 9.50
N ASP A 42 5.00 4.39 10.60
CA ASP A 42 5.41 3.17 11.28
C ASP A 42 4.18 2.37 11.70
N GLU A 43 3.81 2.44 12.97
CA GLU A 43 2.68 1.68 13.51
C GLU A 43 1.33 2.18 12.95
N PRO A 44 0.50 1.28 12.39
CA PRO A 44 -0.80 1.66 11.86
C PRO A 44 -1.84 1.90 12.95
N ASN A 45 -1.48 1.73 14.22
CA ASN A 45 -2.36 1.88 15.37
C ASN A 45 -1.72 2.77 16.43
N PHE A 46 -2.53 3.51 17.17
CA PHE A 46 -2.10 4.17 18.39
C PHE A 46 -2.98 3.77 19.57
N ILE A 47 -2.44 3.82 20.77
CA ILE A 47 -3.16 3.47 22.00
C ILE A 47 -3.46 4.77 22.74
N LEU A 48 -4.73 5.00 23.02
CA LEU A 48 -5.20 6.11 23.86
C LEU A 48 -6.18 5.56 24.91
N ASP A 49 -5.94 5.84 26.18
CA ASP A 49 -6.77 5.37 27.31
C ASP A 49 -7.04 3.85 27.29
N GLY A 50 -6.04 3.06 26.90
CA GLY A 50 -6.14 1.59 26.80
C GLY A 50 -6.92 1.08 25.58
N HIS A 51 -7.41 1.95 24.71
CA HIS A 51 -8.09 1.60 23.46
C HIS A 51 -7.14 1.71 22.26
N ILE A 52 -7.27 0.78 21.32
CA ILE A 52 -6.50 0.77 20.07
C ILE A 52 -7.29 1.52 19.00
N TYR A 53 -6.67 2.54 18.43
CA TYR A 53 -7.22 3.32 17.33
C TYR A 53 -6.38 3.09 16.07
N PRO A 54 -6.98 2.56 14.98
CA PRO A 54 -6.27 2.40 13.72
C PRO A 54 -6.03 3.75 13.04
N PHE A 55 -4.85 3.91 12.47
CA PHE A 55 -4.50 5.06 11.65
C PHE A 55 -4.59 4.66 10.17
N PHE A 56 -5.73 4.95 9.56
CA PHE A 56 -5.97 4.68 8.14
C PHE A 56 -5.40 5.78 7.24
N THR A 57 -5.23 5.45 5.97
CA THR A 57 -4.93 6.44 4.93
C THR A 57 -6.03 7.50 4.89
N ARG A 58 -5.64 8.76 5.02
CA ARG A 58 -6.56 9.90 4.98
C ARG A 58 -6.20 10.81 3.82
N VAL A 59 -7.19 11.10 2.97
CA VAL A 59 -7.07 12.15 1.95
C VAL A 59 -7.20 13.50 2.64
N LEU A 60 -6.30 14.42 2.30
CA LEU A 60 -6.18 15.74 2.88
C LEU A 60 -6.68 16.80 1.90
N GLU A 61 -7.46 17.76 2.39
CA GLU A 61 -7.74 18.97 1.64
C GLU A 61 -6.54 19.94 1.70
N LYS A 62 -6.24 20.62 0.60
CA LYS A 62 -5.12 21.58 0.56
C LYS A 62 -5.23 22.65 1.66
N ARG A 63 -6.44 23.13 1.92
CA ARG A 63 -6.71 24.09 3.00
C ARG A 63 -6.26 23.55 4.35
N GLU A 64 -6.63 22.32 4.65
CA GLU A 64 -6.30 21.65 5.89
C GLU A 64 -4.77 21.54 6.10
N ILE A 65 -4.03 21.20 5.03
CA ILE A 65 -2.56 21.16 5.06
C ILE A 65 -2.00 22.55 5.39
N PHE A 66 -2.51 23.57 4.73
CA PHE A 66 -1.98 24.94 4.86
C PHE A 66 -2.30 25.61 6.20
N GLU A 67 -3.40 25.23 6.85
CA GLU A 67 -3.79 25.73 8.18
C GLU A 67 -3.05 25.02 9.33
N ASN A 68 -2.46 23.83 9.08
CA ASN A 68 -1.83 23.00 10.13
C ASN A 68 -0.29 23.06 10.13
N ARG A 69 0.29 24.22 9.81
CA ARG A 69 1.74 24.42 9.76
C ARG A 69 2.45 23.94 11.04
N GLU A 70 1.99 24.39 12.21
CA GLU A 70 2.61 24.04 13.48
C GLU A 70 2.63 22.53 13.76
N SER A 71 1.56 21.81 13.38
CA SER A 71 1.49 20.37 13.53
C SER A 71 2.49 19.65 12.64
N ILE A 72 2.69 20.15 11.41
CA ILE A 72 3.68 19.62 10.46
C ILE A 72 5.10 19.84 10.98
N GLU A 73 5.41 21.04 11.51
CA GLU A 73 6.75 21.36 12.01
C GLU A 73 7.12 20.61 13.30
N ARG A 74 6.15 20.03 14.03
CA ARG A 74 6.38 19.27 15.27
C ARG A 74 6.97 17.88 15.06
N CYS A 75 6.57 17.19 13.98
CA CYS A 75 7.06 15.84 13.67
C CYS A 75 7.01 15.57 12.16
N PRO A 76 7.87 14.66 11.65
CA PRO A 76 7.81 14.27 10.26
C PRO A 76 6.44 13.67 9.88
N VAL A 77 5.87 14.15 8.77
CA VAL A 77 4.61 13.70 8.21
C VAL A 77 4.87 13.11 6.83
N LEU A 78 4.22 12.00 6.51
CA LEU A 78 4.21 11.45 5.16
C LEU A 78 3.10 12.13 4.35
N PHE A 79 3.49 12.75 3.25
CA PHE A 79 2.56 13.21 2.20
C PHE A 79 2.79 12.38 0.95
N GLN A 80 1.70 11.86 0.39
CA GLN A 80 1.76 11.03 -0.81
C GLN A 80 0.66 11.47 -1.79
N GLU A 81 0.98 11.43 -3.09
CA GLU A 81 -0.02 11.57 -4.13
C GLU A 81 -1.09 10.50 -3.98
N TYR A 82 -2.35 10.89 -3.89
CA TYR A 82 -3.47 9.98 -3.84
C TYR A 82 -3.84 9.52 -5.25
N ILE A 83 -3.85 8.21 -5.46
CA ILE A 83 -4.20 7.61 -6.75
C ILE A 83 -5.68 7.24 -6.75
N ASP A 84 -6.45 7.81 -7.67
CA ASP A 84 -7.84 7.37 -7.91
C ASP A 84 -7.81 5.95 -8.48
N LYS A 85 -8.17 5.00 -7.63
CA LYS A 85 -8.05 3.57 -7.89
C LYS A 85 -9.37 2.93 -8.33
N MET A 86 -9.25 1.85 -9.09
CA MET A 86 -10.33 0.89 -9.33
C MET A 86 -10.36 -0.14 -8.21
N PHE A 87 -9.18 -0.69 -7.90
CA PHE A 87 -8.99 -1.74 -6.90
C PHE A 87 -7.72 -1.49 -6.11
N ASP A 88 -7.69 -1.93 -4.87
CA ASP A 88 -6.44 -2.30 -4.22
C ASP A 88 -6.02 -3.69 -4.72
N ILE A 89 -4.72 -3.89 -4.93
CA ILE A 89 -4.17 -5.16 -5.38
C ILE A 89 -3.18 -5.66 -4.34
N ARG A 90 -3.54 -6.73 -3.66
CA ARG A 90 -2.64 -7.43 -2.76
C ARG A 90 -1.86 -8.49 -3.52
N VAL A 91 -0.53 -8.42 -3.51
CA VAL A 91 0.36 -9.37 -4.16
C VAL A 91 1.16 -10.13 -3.12
N CYS A 92 1.00 -11.44 -3.08
CA CYS A 92 1.80 -12.33 -2.24
C CYS A 92 2.84 -13.04 -3.10
N VAL A 93 4.11 -12.83 -2.80
CA VAL A 93 5.23 -13.56 -3.41
C VAL A 93 5.70 -14.61 -2.42
N ILE A 94 5.75 -15.88 -2.85
CA ILE A 94 6.13 -17.02 -2.01
C ILE A 94 7.10 -17.88 -2.84
N GLY A 95 8.40 -17.70 -2.63
CA GLY A 95 9.42 -18.30 -3.50
C GLY A 95 9.26 -17.81 -4.94
N GLU A 96 9.03 -18.75 -5.86
CA GLU A 96 8.81 -18.45 -7.28
C GLU A 96 7.34 -18.14 -7.62
N ASP A 97 6.40 -18.39 -6.71
CA ASP A 97 4.98 -18.20 -6.95
C ASP A 97 4.57 -16.75 -6.65
N ILE A 98 3.76 -16.17 -7.53
CA ILE A 98 3.17 -14.86 -7.35
C ILE A 98 1.65 -15.00 -7.40
N PHE A 99 0.98 -14.62 -6.33
CA PHE A 99 -0.46 -14.56 -6.21
C PHE A 99 -0.89 -13.10 -6.11
N ALA A 100 -1.87 -12.70 -6.90
CA ALA A 100 -2.44 -11.37 -6.81
C ALA A 100 -3.95 -11.43 -6.62
N PHE A 101 -4.49 -10.46 -5.88
CA PHE A 101 -5.90 -10.39 -5.54
C PHE A 101 -6.38 -8.94 -5.67
N GLU A 102 -7.51 -8.76 -6.33
CA GLU A 102 -8.27 -7.51 -6.29
C GLU A 102 -9.04 -7.43 -4.99
N ILE A 103 -8.95 -6.31 -4.32
CA ILE A 103 -9.76 -5.94 -3.18
C ILE A 103 -10.68 -4.82 -3.63
N HIS A 104 -11.97 -5.08 -3.67
CA HIS A 104 -12.99 -4.16 -4.18
C HIS A 104 -13.35 -3.07 -3.16
N SER A 105 -12.36 -2.35 -2.68
CA SER A 105 -12.49 -1.33 -1.64
C SER A 105 -13.38 -0.14 -2.03
N GLN A 106 -13.64 0.04 -3.31
CA GLN A 106 -14.46 1.15 -3.83
C GLN A 106 -15.97 0.86 -3.71
N GLU A 107 -16.36 -0.35 -3.30
CA GLU A 107 -17.75 -0.75 -3.12
C GLU A 107 -18.32 -0.41 -1.72
N HIS A 108 -17.47 0.11 -0.80
CA HIS A 108 -17.89 0.44 0.56
C HIS A 108 -17.23 1.75 1.04
N ASP A 109 -18.03 2.72 1.51
CA ASP A 109 -17.58 4.09 1.85
C ASP A 109 -16.40 4.15 2.82
N LEU A 110 -16.38 3.26 3.83
CA LEU A 110 -15.30 3.24 4.84
C LEU A 110 -13.97 2.67 4.32
N SER A 111 -13.97 1.98 3.17
CA SER A 111 -12.79 1.36 2.58
C SER A 111 -12.24 2.08 1.35
N VAL A 112 -12.94 3.11 0.86
CA VAL A 112 -12.56 3.85 -0.37
C VAL A 112 -11.11 4.33 -0.35
N HIS A 113 -10.64 4.85 0.77
CA HIS A 113 -9.28 5.36 0.89
C HIS A 113 -8.31 4.30 1.39
N ASP A 114 -8.77 3.42 2.28
CA ASP A 114 -7.97 2.35 2.87
C ASP A 114 -8.85 1.11 3.07
N PHE A 115 -8.54 0.01 2.38
CA PHE A 115 -9.35 -1.21 2.43
C PHE A 115 -9.46 -1.81 3.84
N ARG A 116 -8.53 -1.47 4.75
CA ARG A 116 -8.54 -1.89 6.16
C ARG A 116 -9.64 -1.20 6.99
N GLY A 117 -10.33 -0.21 6.42
CA GLY A 117 -11.43 0.50 7.07
C GLY A 117 -12.65 -0.36 7.36
N VAL A 118 -12.73 -1.56 6.76
CA VAL A 118 -13.74 -2.60 7.04
C VAL A 118 -13.09 -3.96 7.17
N ALA A 119 -13.75 -4.87 7.89
CA ALA A 119 -13.23 -6.23 8.00
C ALA A 119 -13.20 -6.91 6.61
N PRO A 120 -12.19 -7.75 6.33
CA PRO A 120 -11.98 -8.33 4.99
C PRO A 120 -13.21 -9.07 4.45
N ASP A 121 -14.00 -9.75 5.30
CA ASP A 121 -15.20 -10.50 4.92
C ASP A 121 -16.32 -9.63 4.32
N PHE A 122 -16.29 -8.33 4.53
CA PHE A 122 -17.25 -7.39 3.95
C PHE A 122 -16.84 -6.85 2.58
N LEU A 123 -15.62 -7.15 2.12
CA LEU A 123 -15.12 -6.74 0.82
C LEU A 123 -15.03 -7.95 -0.11
N LYS A 124 -15.40 -7.74 -1.35
CA LYS A 124 -15.18 -8.74 -2.40
C LYS A 124 -13.69 -8.84 -2.71
N HIS A 125 -13.18 -10.07 -2.75
CA HIS A 125 -11.81 -10.42 -3.13
C HIS A 125 -11.83 -11.39 -4.29
N THR A 126 -11.08 -11.09 -5.35
CA THR A 126 -10.99 -11.96 -6.52
C THR A 126 -9.55 -12.20 -6.93
N PRO A 127 -9.18 -13.43 -7.32
CA PRO A 127 -7.88 -13.67 -7.91
C PRO A 127 -7.65 -12.76 -9.12
N HIS A 128 -6.48 -12.16 -9.20
CA HIS A 128 -6.10 -11.22 -10.25
C HIS A 128 -4.91 -11.74 -11.05
N LYS A 129 -4.95 -11.57 -12.37
CA LYS A 129 -3.83 -11.90 -13.24
C LYS A 129 -3.01 -10.64 -13.54
N LEU A 130 -1.82 -10.55 -12.99
CA LEU A 130 -0.90 -9.46 -13.30
C LEU A 130 -0.41 -9.53 -14.75
N PRO A 131 -0.17 -8.39 -15.41
CA PRO A 131 0.59 -8.35 -16.65
C PRO A 131 2.02 -8.90 -16.44
N GLY A 132 2.53 -9.68 -17.38
CA GLY A 132 3.87 -10.28 -17.28
C GLY A 132 5.00 -9.25 -17.07
N SER A 133 4.83 -8.03 -17.58
CA SER A 133 5.77 -6.93 -17.33
C SER A 133 5.77 -6.46 -15.86
N VAL A 134 4.63 -6.50 -15.18
CA VAL A 134 4.52 -6.16 -13.74
C VAL A 134 5.13 -7.29 -12.91
N GLU A 135 4.80 -8.56 -13.20
CA GLU A 135 5.40 -9.72 -12.52
C GLU A 135 6.94 -9.71 -12.63
N ALA A 136 7.48 -9.46 -13.82
CA ALA A 136 8.91 -9.39 -14.02
C ALA A 136 9.58 -8.30 -13.17
N ARG A 137 8.93 -7.15 -13.01
CA ARG A 137 9.42 -6.06 -12.14
C ARG A 137 9.34 -6.43 -10.65
N ILE A 138 8.26 -7.11 -10.22
CA ILE A 138 8.11 -7.63 -8.87
C ILE A 138 9.23 -8.62 -8.54
N ARG A 139 9.52 -9.58 -9.43
CA ARG A 139 10.63 -10.53 -9.24
C ARG A 139 11.97 -9.82 -9.08
N ARG A 140 12.25 -8.80 -9.90
CA ARG A 140 13.46 -7.98 -9.77
C ARG A 140 13.50 -7.21 -8.46
N PHE A 141 12.36 -6.73 -7.99
CA PHE A 141 12.24 -6.05 -6.71
C PHE A 141 12.58 -7.02 -5.55
N MET A 142 11.99 -8.21 -5.54
CA MET A 142 12.29 -9.26 -4.56
C MET A 142 13.78 -9.63 -4.54
N GLN A 143 14.36 -9.86 -5.71
CA GLN A 143 15.78 -10.14 -5.88
C GLN A 143 16.66 -9.04 -5.29
N ARG A 144 16.35 -7.78 -5.61
CA ARG A 144 17.13 -6.62 -5.16
C ARG A 144 17.03 -6.41 -3.64
N GLN A 145 15.92 -6.84 -3.04
CA GLN A 145 15.72 -6.78 -1.59
C GLN A 145 16.23 -8.04 -0.86
N GLY A 146 16.65 -9.07 -1.57
CA GLY A 146 17.06 -10.34 -0.97
C GLY A 146 15.92 -11.08 -0.29
N LEU A 147 14.68 -10.94 -0.78
CA LEU A 147 13.49 -11.50 -0.17
C LEU A 147 13.00 -12.72 -0.95
N ILE A 148 12.56 -13.74 -0.23
CA ILE A 148 11.91 -14.95 -0.76
C ILE A 148 10.40 -14.97 -0.47
N PHE A 149 9.95 -14.11 0.45
CA PHE A 149 8.54 -13.90 0.77
C PHE A 149 8.25 -12.43 0.93
N SER A 150 7.09 -12.01 0.46
CA SER A 150 6.53 -10.69 0.75
C SER A 150 5.04 -10.60 0.42
N ALA A 151 4.34 -9.75 1.15
CA ALA A 151 3.01 -9.27 0.82
C ALA A 151 3.11 -7.79 0.42
N MET A 152 2.88 -7.50 -0.87
CA MET A 152 3.00 -6.16 -1.43
C MET A 152 1.62 -5.55 -1.65
N ASP A 153 1.53 -4.25 -1.43
CA ASP A 153 0.33 -3.48 -1.72
C ASP A 153 0.53 -2.60 -2.96
N PHE A 154 -0.39 -2.75 -3.90
CA PHE A 154 -0.51 -1.93 -5.10
C PHE A 154 -1.92 -1.34 -5.16
N VAL A 155 -2.09 -0.34 -6.00
CA VAL A 155 -3.38 0.07 -6.51
C VAL A 155 -3.40 -0.01 -8.03
N LEU A 156 -4.51 -0.46 -8.59
CA LEU A 156 -4.80 -0.35 -10.01
C LEU A 156 -5.61 0.93 -10.22
N SER A 157 -5.02 1.92 -10.88
CA SER A 157 -5.69 3.19 -11.16
C SER A 157 -6.79 3.02 -12.21
N ARG A 158 -7.72 3.98 -12.27
CA ARG A 158 -8.76 4.04 -13.31
C ARG A 158 -8.19 4.14 -14.74
N LYS A 159 -6.90 4.49 -14.87
CA LYS A 159 -6.17 4.55 -16.14
C LYS A 159 -5.50 3.21 -16.49
N GLY A 160 -5.70 2.16 -15.68
CA GLY A 160 -5.10 0.84 -15.90
C GLY A 160 -3.62 0.72 -15.53
N THR A 161 -3.10 1.68 -14.75
CA THR A 161 -1.70 1.66 -14.29
C THR A 161 -1.61 1.07 -12.89
N TYR A 162 -0.66 0.15 -12.69
CA TYR A 162 -0.32 -0.38 -11.38
C TYR A 162 0.64 0.58 -10.67
N HIS A 163 0.31 0.95 -9.45
CA HIS A 163 1.13 1.79 -8.59
C HIS A 163 1.51 1.02 -7.33
N PHE A 164 2.81 0.83 -7.12
CA PHE A 164 3.34 0.20 -5.91
C PHE A 164 3.18 1.14 -4.71
N LEU A 165 2.58 0.66 -3.63
CA LEU A 165 2.42 1.43 -2.40
C LEU A 165 3.45 1.05 -1.35
N GLU A 166 3.54 -0.25 -1.03
CA GLU A 166 4.47 -0.75 -0.02
C GLU A 166 4.78 -2.23 -0.21
N ASN A 167 5.88 -2.63 0.42
CA ASN A 167 6.31 -4.01 0.54
C ASN A 167 6.40 -4.39 2.01
N ASN A 168 5.70 -5.45 2.40
CA ASN A 168 5.72 -5.97 3.75
C ASN A 168 6.28 -7.41 3.74
N PRO A 169 7.57 -7.59 4.11
CA PRO A 169 8.20 -8.91 4.16
C PRO A 169 7.67 -9.81 5.29
N ASN A 170 6.85 -9.27 6.19
CA ASN A 170 6.17 -9.99 7.25
C ASN A 170 4.63 -9.87 7.15
N GLY A 171 4.12 -9.54 5.96
CA GLY A 171 2.71 -9.26 5.75
C GLY A 171 1.83 -10.51 5.86
N GLN A 172 0.67 -10.34 6.46
CA GLN A 172 -0.33 -11.42 6.56
C GLN A 172 -0.91 -11.75 5.20
N TRP A 173 -1.16 -13.04 4.96
CA TRP A 173 -1.63 -13.59 3.68
C TRP A 173 -2.71 -14.67 3.85
N LEU A 174 -2.78 -15.37 5.00
CA LEU A 174 -3.66 -16.53 5.19
C LEU A 174 -5.14 -16.19 5.02
N TRP A 175 -5.55 -14.99 5.39
CA TRP A 175 -6.91 -14.49 5.22
C TRP A 175 -7.35 -14.49 3.74
N LEU A 176 -6.43 -14.25 2.80
CA LEU A 176 -6.72 -14.32 1.35
C LEU A 176 -7.05 -15.73 0.92
N GLU A 177 -6.30 -16.73 1.41
CA GLU A 177 -6.62 -18.14 1.16
C GLU A 177 -8.00 -18.51 1.73
N GLN A 178 -8.29 -18.07 2.96
CA GLN A 178 -9.56 -18.34 3.62
C GLN A 178 -10.76 -17.77 2.86
N ILE A 179 -10.63 -16.55 2.31
CA ILE A 179 -11.71 -15.88 1.59
C ILE A 179 -11.83 -16.40 0.15
N THR A 180 -10.69 -16.60 -0.55
CA THR A 180 -10.70 -16.88 -1.99
C THR A 180 -10.58 -18.37 -2.35
N GLY A 181 -10.15 -19.21 -1.41
CA GLY A 181 -9.86 -20.62 -1.64
C GLY A 181 -8.57 -20.86 -2.45
N VAL A 182 -7.81 -19.84 -2.82
CA VAL A 182 -6.53 -19.99 -3.53
C VAL A 182 -5.47 -20.53 -2.58
N PRO A 183 -4.82 -21.66 -2.86
CA PRO A 183 -4.00 -22.38 -1.88
C PRO A 183 -2.57 -21.83 -1.74
N LEU A 184 -2.42 -20.64 -1.16
CA LEU A 184 -1.11 -20.01 -0.89
C LEU A 184 -0.28 -20.85 0.09
N SER A 185 -0.93 -21.53 1.04
CA SER A 185 -0.31 -22.42 2.02
C SER A 185 0.51 -23.53 1.38
N LYS A 186 0.09 -24.07 0.22
CA LYS A 186 0.86 -25.07 -0.53
C LYS A 186 2.22 -24.53 -0.98
N SER A 187 2.26 -23.29 -1.45
CA SER A 187 3.52 -22.65 -1.85
C SER A 187 4.39 -22.31 -0.65
N MET A 188 3.78 -21.93 0.47
CA MET A 188 4.49 -21.70 1.72
C MET A 188 5.11 -23.00 2.25
N LEU A 189 4.37 -24.10 2.23
CA LEU A 189 4.90 -25.41 2.63
C LEU A 189 6.07 -25.86 1.74
N ARG A 190 5.97 -25.68 0.42
CA ARG A 190 7.09 -25.95 -0.50
C ARG A 190 8.31 -25.08 -0.19
N LEU A 191 8.11 -23.81 0.13
CA LEU A 191 9.20 -22.90 0.46
C LEU A 191 9.93 -23.30 1.74
N LEU A 192 9.21 -23.85 2.73
CA LEU A 192 9.76 -24.19 4.05
C LEU A 192 10.35 -25.59 4.11
N PHE A 193 9.82 -26.54 3.35
CA PHE A 193 10.15 -27.96 3.48
C PHE A 193 10.72 -28.60 2.21
N GLY A 194 10.81 -27.83 1.11
CA GLY A 194 11.42 -28.27 -0.17
C GLY A 194 10.45 -29.06 -1.00
#